data_b1a6243965c79aded0da9bcc9260f97c
#
_entry.id   b1a6243965c79aded0da9bcc9260f97c
#
_cell.length_a   1.000
_cell.length_b   1.000
_cell.length_c   1.000
_cell.angle_alpha   90.00
_cell.angle_beta   90.00
_cell.angle_gamma   90.00
#
_symmetry.space_group_name_H-M   'P 1'
#
loop_
_entity.id
_entity.type
_entity.pdbx_description
1 polymer ?
#
loop_
_entity_poly.entity_id
_entity_poly.type
_entity_poly.pdbx_seq_one_letter_code
_entity_poly.pdbx_strand_id
1 'polypeptide(L)'
;MIAFILINSVVLNPYVDVQQLQAIEFVQLLVDGRFDTAYEMLDTTMKVMLSRDKLATMWTDLINQVGGYKGIIRTRSEHIQGYEIVYVTCAFDKMMLDVKVVLNQESKVSGLWFLPSTQPRYEIPSYVDTTRFVEIIDTIGVARWRLPAVLTIPKNGTNLPAVILVHGSGPHDWDETIGPNKPFKDLAWGLATRGIAVLRYSKRTWCYPNEVRNKLKDFTVKDEVIDDVIAAIDFVARQNRIDRHRIFVLGHSFGGMLAPRIATQDTTVRGIILMAANSRDLLTLMIEQVRYIAELDGKLDTNELREIEDLQRKVDKIKRLQLKPDEIVLGASKAYWQDLLDYKPVEVAKQLDIPILILQGGRDYQVTMEDFRLWQTLGDKPNVEFKLYPGLNHLFMYGEGKSTPDEYFKPAHVAGQVIEDIANWIHRID
;
A
#
# COMPACT_ATOMS: atom_id res chain seq x y z
N MET A 1 7.95 14.36 9.49
CA MET A 1 7.97 13.00 10.07
C MET A 1 6.65 12.28 9.82
N ILE A 2 5.49 12.86 10.12
CA ILE A 2 4.15 12.27 9.87
C ILE A 2 3.87 11.98 8.38
N ALA A 3 4.34 12.82 7.47
CA ALA A 3 4.13 12.63 6.03
C ALA A 3 4.89 11.45 5.42
N PHE A 4 6.06 11.09 5.96
CA PHE A 4 6.77 9.87 5.59
C PHE A 4 6.01 8.62 6.07
N ILE A 5 5.28 8.77 7.16
CA ILE A 5 4.37 7.79 7.75
C ILE A 5 3.12 7.61 6.89
N LEU A 6 2.53 8.69 6.35
CA LEU A 6 1.33 8.64 5.49
C LEU A 6 1.59 8.04 4.09
N ILE A 7 2.81 8.19 3.56
CA ILE A 7 3.19 7.59 2.26
C ILE A 7 3.62 6.12 2.42
N ASN A 8 4.13 5.73 3.60
CA ASN A 8 4.60 4.36 3.85
C ASN A 8 3.60 3.47 4.58
N SER A 9 2.44 3.99 4.95
CA SER A 9 1.47 3.19 5.68
C SER A 9 0.04 3.55 5.29
N VAL A 10 -0.55 2.72 4.49
CA VAL A 10 -2.00 2.56 4.41
C VAL A 10 -2.61 2.25 5.80
N VAL A 11 -1.77 2.08 6.82
CA VAL A 11 -2.21 1.62 8.13
C VAL A 11 -1.29 2.09 9.25
N LEU A 12 -1.04 3.37 9.39
CA LEU A 12 -0.79 3.88 10.72
C LEU A 12 -2.12 4.43 11.23
N ASN A 13 -2.66 3.72 12.23
CA ASN A 13 -3.75 4.16 13.07
C ASN A 13 -3.47 5.63 13.44
N PRO A 14 -4.35 6.60 13.15
CA PRO A 14 -4.17 7.99 13.52
C PRO A 14 -4.33 8.24 15.01
N TYR A 15 -4.79 7.26 15.76
CA TYR A 15 -4.56 7.14 17.19
C TYR A 15 -3.16 6.57 17.49
N VAL A 16 -2.15 6.94 16.70
CA VAL A 16 -0.77 6.71 17.10
C VAL A 16 -0.52 7.74 18.20
N ASP A 17 -0.78 7.32 19.41
CA ASP A 17 -0.43 8.04 20.64
C ASP A 17 1.04 8.53 20.52
N VAL A 18 1.36 9.66 21.14
CA VAL A 18 2.72 10.21 21.19
C VAL A 18 3.74 9.14 21.56
N GLN A 19 3.35 8.20 22.43
CA GLN A 19 4.19 7.06 22.82
C GLN A 19 4.38 6.05 21.70
N GLN A 20 3.39 5.79 20.85
CA GLN A 20 3.57 4.93 19.67
C GLN A 20 4.51 5.58 18.66
N LEU A 21 4.38 6.89 18.42
CA LEU A 21 5.32 7.63 17.54
C LEU A 21 6.75 7.53 18.06
N GLN A 22 6.92 7.62 19.36
CA GLN A 22 8.22 7.53 20.00
C GLN A 22 8.84 6.14 19.90
N ALA A 23 8.02 5.08 20.04
CA ALA A 23 8.47 3.71 19.81
C ALA A 23 8.84 3.46 18.34
N ILE A 24 8.06 4.00 17.40
CA ILE A 24 8.38 3.96 15.95
C ILE A 24 9.69 4.68 15.67
N GLU A 25 9.88 5.89 16.22
CA GLU A 25 11.14 6.65 16.07
C GLU A 25 12.33 5.86 16.61
N PHE A 26 12.18 5.26 17.78
CA PHE A 26 13.23 4.42 18.37
C PHE A 26 13.61 3.25 17.45
N VAL A 27 12.61 2.51 16.93
CA VAL A 27 12.85 1.40 15.99
C VAL A 27 13.50 1.92 14.70
N GLN A 28 13.05 3.06 14.17
CA GLN A 28 13.64 3.64 12.96
C GLN A 28 15.09 4.07 13.16
N LEU A 29 15.45 4.57 14.34
CA LEU A 29 16.83 4.89 14.68
C LEU A 29 17.73 3.65 14.69
N LEU A 30 17.22 2.50 15.16
CA LEU A 30 17.93 1.22 15.09
C LEU A 30 18.13 0.78 13.62
N VAL A 31 17.10 0.89 12.80
CA VAL A 31 17.13 0.58 11.36
C VAL A 31 18.15 1.44 10.63
N ASP A 32 18.20 2.73 10.95
CA ASP A 32 19.09 3.71 10.31
C ASP A 32 20.54 3.65 10.84
N GLY A 33 20.81 2.75 11.82
CA GLY A 33 22.14 2.64 12.46
C GLY A 33 22.51 3.83 13.35
N ARG A 34 21.52 4.65 13.74
CA ARG A 34 21.69 5.84 14.58
C ARG A 34 21.65 5.49 16.07
N PHE A 35 22.52 4.56 16.46
CA PHE A 35 22.52 3.98 17.81
C PHE A 35 22.82 4.99 18.92
N ASP A 36 23.57 6.07 18.65
CA ASP A 36 23.78 7.15 19.62
C ASP A 36 22.46 7.82 19.99
N THR A 37 21.67 8.19 19.00
CA THR A 37 20.38 8.86 19.21
C THR A 37 19.37 7.90 19.87
N ALA A 38 19.34 6.63 19.45
CA ALA A 38 18.51 5.61 20.07
C ALA A 38 18.89 5.37 21.54
N TYR A 39 20.19 5.35 21.85
CA TYR A 39 20.69 5.22 23.23
C TYR A 39 20.22 6.36 24.13
N GLU A 40 20.17 7.62 23.63
CA GLU A 40 19.67 8.76 24.42
C GLU A 40 18.17 8.67 24.71
N MET A 41 17.41 7.86 23.99
CA MET A 41 16.00 7.59 24.28
C MET A 41 15.81 6.59 25.44
N LEU A 42 16.83 5.80 25.80
CA LEU A 42 16.77 4.86 26.92
C LEU A 42 16.67 5.59 28.26
N ASP A 43 15.96 4.99 29.22
CA ASP A 43 16.00 5.45 30.61
C ASP A 43 17.32 5.09 31.30
N THR A 44 17.51 5.58 32.52
CA THR A 44 18.76 5.36 33.29
C THR A 44 19.01 3.90 33.56
N THR A 45 17.98 3.10 33.83
CA THR A 45 18.10 1.65 34.09
C THR A 45 18.54 0.91 32.85
N MET A 46 17.89 1.18 31.71
CA MET A 46 18.26 0.58 30.44
C MET A 46 19.67 0.98 29.99
N LYS A 47 20.10 2.23 30.21
CA LYS A 47 21.46 2.70 29.88
C LYS A 47 22.56 1.94 30.66
N VAL A 48 22.27 1.52 31.90
CA VAL A 48 23.19 0.69 32.69
C VAL A 48 23.25 -0.74 32.12
N MET A 49 22.15 -1.32 31.71
CA MET A 49 22.09 -2.71 31.25
C MET A 49 22.51 -2.87 29.77
N LEU A 50 22.21 -1.88 28.95
CA LEU A 50 22.39 -1.94 27.50
C LEU A 50 23.22 -0.73 27.04
N SER A 51 24.55 -0.92 26.95
CA SER A 51 25.41 0.12 26.39
C SER A 51 25.13 0.33 24.91
N ARG A 52 25.56 1.48 24.36
CA ARG A 52 25.45 1.79 22.94
C ARG A 52 25.97 0.67 22.03
N ASP A 53 27.13 0.14 22.33
CA ASP A 53 27.77 -0.92 21.53
C ASP A 53 26.99 -2.23 21.61
N LYS A 54 26.42 -2.55 22.76
CA LYS A 54 25.56 -3.72 22.93
C LYS A 54 24.26 -3.54 22.14
N LEU A 55 23.67 -2.33 22.12
CA LEU A 55 22.47 -2.04 21.33
C LEU A 55 22.74 -2.24 19.83
N ALA A 56 23.87 -1.75 19.33
CA ALA A 56 24.29 -1.92 17.95
C ALA A 56 24.54 -3.39 17.59
N THR A 57 25.26 -4.13 18.47
CA THR A 57 25.53 -5.56 18.27
C THR A 57 24.24 -6.36 18.26
N MET A 58 23.35 -6.14 19.23
CA MET A 58 22.06 -6.82 19.34
C MET A 58 21.21 -6.63 18.07
N TRP A 59 21.14 -5.41 17.52
CA TRP A 59 20.43 -5.13 16.29
C TRP A 59 21.08 -5.83 15.09
N THR A 60 22.40 -5.78 14.98
CA THR A 60 23.16 -6.44 13.91
C THR A 60 22.94 -7.96 13.93
N ASP A 61 23.00 -8.57 15.11
CA ASP A 61 22.78 -10.01 15.29
C ASP A 61 21.34 -10.40 14.92
N LEU A 62 20.36 -9.56 15.27
CA LEU A 62 18.98 -9.74 14.86
C LEU A 62 18.86 -9.75 13.32
N ILE A 63 19.40 -8.74 12.64
CA ILE A 63 19.37 -8.65 11.18
C ILE A 63 20.04 -9.86 10.52
N ASN A 64 21.15 -10.36 11.06
CA ASN A 64 21.81 -11.56 10.56
C ASN A 64 20.90 -12.81 10.65
N GLN A 65 20.05 -12.90 11.67
CA GLN A 65 19.11 -14.02 11.86
C GLN A 65 17.88 -13.92 10.97
N VAL A 66 17.23 -12.73 10.93
CA VAL A 66 15.92 -12.54 10.32
C VAL A 66 15.98 -11.94 8.90
N GLY A 67 17.15 -11.52 8.46
CA GLY A 67 17.36 -10.85 7.17
C GLY A 67 17.08 -9.34 7.21
N GLY A 68 17.19 -8.69 6.06
CA GLY A 68 17.03 -7.24 5.92
C GLY A 68 15.64 -6.76 6.35
N TYR A 69 15.63 -5.56 6.97
CA TYR A 69 14.39 -4.87 7.34
C TYR A 69 13.63 -4.39 6.09
N LYS A 70 12.32 -4.58 6.07
CA LYS A 70 11.42 -4.19 4.95
C LYS A 70 10.49 -3.02 5.29
N GLY A 71 10.07 -2.91 6.55
CA GLY A 71 9.17 -1.84 6.96
C GLY A 71 8.42 -2.17 8.24
N ILE A 72 7.77 -1.15 8.80
CA ILE A 72 6.79 -1.30 9.87
C ILE A 72 5.45 -1.67 9.23
N ILE A 73 4.83 -2.73 9.75
CA ILE A 73 3.54 -3.24 9.26
C ILE A 73 2.38 -2.64 10.07
N ARG A 74 2.55 -2.56 11.40
CA ARG A 74 1.54 -1.99 12.31
C ARG A 74 2.17 -1.63 13.65
N THR A 75 1.41 -0.87 14.46
CA THR A 75 1.67 -0.70 15.90
C THR A 75 0.43 -1.08 16.69
N ARG A 76 0.64 -1.52 17.91
CA ARG A 76 -0.41 -1.66 18.94
C ARG A 76 0.16 -1.29 20.29
N SER A 77 -0.64 -0.74 21.18
CA SER A 77 -0.21 -0.38 22.53
C SER A 77 -1.10 -0.98 23.61
N GLU A 78 -0.52 -1.13 24.79
CA GLU A 78 -1.19 -1.58 26.00
C GLU A 78 -0.67 -0.73 27.18
N HIS A 79 -1.57 -0.21 27.99
CA HIS A 79 -1.18 0.53 29.20
C HIS A 79 -1.22 -0.40 30.40
N ILE A 80 -0.07 -0.64 31.04
CA ILE A 80 0.05 -1.53 32.20
C ILE A 80 0.86 -0.86 33.30
N GLN A 81 0.24 -0.63 34.47
CA GLN A 81 0.92 -0.14 35.69
C GLN A 81 1.75 1.14 35.51
N GLY A 82 1.29 2.07 34.66
CA GLY A 82 1.95 3.34 34.41
C GLY A 82 3.05 3.29 33.34
N TYR A 83 3.21 2.15 32.66
CA TYR A 83 4.03 1.97 31.48
C TYR A 83 3.17 1.86 30.23
N GLU A 84 3.61 2.47 29.14
CA GLU A 84 3.05 2.25 27.83
C GLU A 84 3.89 1.18 27.11
N ILE A 85 3.25 0.07 26.76
CA ILE A 85 3.88 -1.03 26.05
C ILE A 85 3.49 -0.95 24.59
N VAL A 86 4.42 -0.58 23.72
CA VAL A 86 4.19 -0.47 22.29
C VAL A 86 4.83 -1.66 21.57
N TYR A 87 4.05 -2.36 20.77
CA TYR A 87 4.53 -3.39 19.85
C TYR A 87 4.60 -2.80 18.45
N VAL A 88 5.78 -2.66 17.93
CA VAL A 88 6.03 -2.23 16.56
C VAL A 88 6.27 -3.48 15.72
N THR A 89 5.26 -3.92 14.97
CA THR A 89 5.39 -5.08 14.09
C THR A 89 6.18 -4.71 12.85
N CYS A 90 7.35 -5.33 12.68
CA CYS A 90 8.26 -5.10 11.57
C CYS A 90 8.36 -6.33 10.66
N ALA A 91 8.35 -6.10 9.35
CA ALA A 91 8.68 -7.12 8.37
C ALA A 91 10.19 -7.18 8.11
N PHE A 92 10.70 -8.40 8.00
CA PHE A 92 12.08 -8.72 7.61
C PHE A 92 12.05 -9.75 6.47
N ASP A 93 13.22 -10.03 5.86
CA ASP A 93 13.29 -10.97 4.73
C ASP A 93 12.71 -12.35 5.05
N LYS A 94 12.94 -12.86 6.26
CA LYS A 94 12.60 -14.24 6.64
C LYS A 94 11.37 -14.36 7.53
N MET A 95 11.00 -13.30 8.26
CA MET A 95 9.89 -13.34 9.21
C MET A 95 9.41 -11.94 9.63
N MET A 96 8.29 -11.90 10.33
CA MET A 96 7.83 -10.70 11.04
C MET A 96 8.14 -10.79 12.53
N LEU A 97 8.54 -9.66 13.12
CA LEU A 97 8.78 -9.53 14.55
C LEU A 97 7.96 -8.37 15.13
N ASP A 98 7.47 -8.56 16.33
CA ASP A 98 7.00 -7.49 17.19
C ASP A 98 8.20 -6.95 17.99
N VAL A 99 8.64 -5.75 17.66
CA VAL A 99 9.60 -5.01 18.50
C VAL A 99 8.79 -4.40 19.64
N LYS A 100 8.86 -5.04 20.81
CA LYS A 100 8.17 -4.58 22.02
C LYS A 100 9.03 -3.50 22.69
N VAL A 101 8.55 -2.25 22.66
CA VAL A 101 9.16 -1.09 23.32
C VAL A 101 8.30 -0.71 24.52
N VAL A 102 8.87 -0.68 25.69
CA VAL A 102 8.20 -0.23 26.91
C VAL A 102 8.65 1.19 27.23
N LEU A 103 7.71 2.11 27.35
CA LEU A 103 7.96 3.51 27.68
C LEU A 103 7.48 3.81 29.10
N ASN A 104 8.27 4.53 29.87
CA ASN A 104 7.90 5.01 31.19
C ASN A 104 7.11 6.35 31.11
N GLN A 105 6.69 6.89 32.25
CA GLN A 105 5.95 8.14 32.33
C GLN A 105 6.68 9.37 31.77
N GLU A 106 8.02 9.32 31.67
CA GLU A 106 8.87 10.34 31.06
C GLU A 106 9.05 10.09 29.55
N SER A 107 8.30 9.13 28.99
CA SER A 107 8.40 8.68 27.60
C SER A 107 9.82 8.18 27.24
N LYS A 108 10.59 7.64 28.20
CA LYS A 108 11.87 6.99 27.98
C LYS A 108 11.69 5.49 27.82
N VAL A 109 12.52 4.87 26.99
CA VAL A 109 12.53 3.43 26.77
C VAL A 109 13.06 2.72 28.00
N SER A 110 12.19 1.99 28.70
CA SER A 110 12.45 1.23 29.92
C SER A 110 12.56 -0.28 29.63
N GLY A 111 12.33 -0.72 28.40
CA GLY A 111 12.43 -2.13 28.02
C GLY A 111 12.35 -2.33 26.53
N LEU A 112 13.06 -3.35 26.02
CA LEU A 112 13.14 -3.69 24.61
C LEU A 112 13.20 -5.21 24.44
N TRP A 113 12.30 -5.78 23.62
CA TRP A 113 12.29 -7.20 23.25
C TRP A 113 11.95 -7.36 21.78
N PHE A 114 12.45 -8.44 21.19
CA PHE A 114 12.12 -8.87 19.83
C PHE A 114 11.37 -10.19 19.94
N LEU A 115 10.09 -10.18 19.62
CA LEU A 115 9.19 -11.31 19.75
C LEU A 115 8.72 -11.77 18.37
N PRO A 116 8.59 -13.07 18.11
CA PRO A 116 7.93 -13.52 16.90
C PRO A 116 6.52 -12.90 16.80
N SER A 117 6.22 -12.26 15.69
CA SER A 117 4.88 -11.69 15.49
C SER A 117 3.89 -12.80 15.17
N THR A 118 2.86 -12.94 16.01
CA THR A 118 1.76 -13.87 15.77
C THR A 118 0.73 -13.21 14.87
N GLN A 119 0.96 -13.21 13.56
CA GLN A 119 -0.10 -12.85 12.62
C GLN A 119 -1.09 -14.01 12.48
N PRO A 120 -2.39 -13.73 12.39
CA PRO A 120 -3.35 -14.74 12.01
C PRO A 120 -2.90 -15.38 10.68
N ARG A 121 -2.96 -16.71 10.61
CA ARG A 121 -2.66 -17.41 9.37
C ARG A 121 -3.68 -16.97 8.32
N TYR A 122 -3.20 -16.61 7.11
CA TYR A 122 -4.10 -16.33 5.99
C TYR A 122 -4.97 -17.57 5.72
N GLU A 123 -6.28 -17.41 5.82
CA GLU A 123 -7.26 -18.43 5.49
C GLU A 123 -7.64 -18.33 4.01
N ILE A 124 -7.99 -19.47 3.40
CA ILE A 124 -8.38 -19.49 1.99
C ILE A 124 -9.85 -19.05 1.89
N PRO A 125 -10.16 -18.00 1.10
CA PRO A 125 -11.56 -17.60 0.93
C PRO A 125 -12.42 -18.70 0.32
N SER A 126 -13.68 -18.78 0.71
CA SER A 126 -14.61 -19.83 0.27
C SER A 126 -14.88 -19.86 -1.26
N TYR A 127 -14.63 -18.75 -1.95
CA TYR A 127 -14.78 -18.64 -3.40
C TYR A 127 -13.54 -19.12 -4.18
N VAL A 128 -12.49 -19.58 -3.49
CA VAL A 128 -11.24 -20.05 -4.07
C VAL A 128 -11.18 -21.56 -4.10
N ASP A 129 -10.88 -22.11 -5.27
CA ASP A 129 -10.55 -23.53 -5.45
C ASP A 129 -9.07 -23.66 -5.87
N THR A 130 -8.19 -23.97 -4.93
CA THR A 130 -6.74 -24.11 -5.15
C THR A 130 -6.36 -25.27 -6.04
N THR A 131 -7.29 -26.18 -6.33
CA THR A 131 -7.04 -27.29 -7.25
C THR A 131 -7.04 -26.84 -8.72
N ARG A 132 -7.62 -25.65 -9.03
CA ARG A 132 -7.84 -25.15 -10.38
C ARG A 132 -6.68 -24.34 -10.99
N PHE A 133 -5.69 -23.93 -10.21
CA PHE A 133 -4.58 -23.12 -10.67
C PHE A 133 -3.25 -23.57 -10.08
N VAL A 134 -2.16 -23.00 -10.59
CA VAL A 134 -0.80 -23.08 -10.05
C VAL A 134 -0.21 -21.69 -9.93
N GLU A 135 0.74 -21.51 -9.04
CA GLU A 135 1.53 -20.31 -8.90
C GLU A 135 2.96 -20.55 -9.41
N ILE A 136 3.45 -19.64 -10.24
CA ILE A 136 4.80 -19.63 -10.77
C ILE A 136 5.47 -18.39 -10.22
N ILE A 137 6.51 -18.59 -9.42
CA ILE A 137 7.33 -17.49 -8.91
C ILE A 137 8.40 -17.15 -9.94
N ASP A 138 8.50 -15.91 -10.29
CA ASP A 138 9.45 -15.37 -11.25
C ASP A 138 9.88 -13.95 -10.86
N THR A 139 10.52 -13.26 -11.77
CA THR A 139 11.01 -11.91 -11.58
C THR A 139 10.67 -11.06 -12.80
N ILE A 140 10.08 -9.89 -12.57
CA ILE A 140 9.88 -8.87 -13.59
C ILE A 140 10.81 -7.68 -13.35
N GLY A 141 10.74 -6.65 -14.18
CA GLY A 141 11.36 -5.35 -13.95
C GLY A 141 12.29 -4.90 -15.06
N VAL A 142 12.76 -3.65 -14.92
CA VAL A 142 13.56 -2.92 -15.89
C VAL A 142 15.00 -2.79 -15.39
N ALA A 143 15.97 -3.11 -16.24
CA ALA A 143 17.39 -3.00 -15.95
C ALA A 143 17.79 -3.72 -14.64
N ARG A 144 18.33 -2.97 -13.64
CA ARG A 144 18.75 -3.52 -12.35
C ARG A 144 17.59 -3.77 -11.37
N TRP A 145 16.40 -3.23 -11.64
CA TRP A 145 15.24 -3.35 -10.75
C TRP A 145 14.53 -4.68 -10.99
N ARG A 146 15.00 -5.71 -10.30
CA ARG A 146 14.44 -7.07 -10.39
C ARG A 146 13.40 -7.26 -9.29
N LEU A 147 12.13 -7.32 -9.67
CA LEU A 147 11.00 -7.38 -8.75
C LEU A 147 10.45 -8.80 -8.67
N PRO A 148 10.45 -9.43 -7.50
CA PRO A 148 9.80 -10.71 -7.31
C PRO A 148 8.33 -10.63 -7.72
N ALA A 149 7.88 -11.62 -8.49
CA ALA A 149 6.54 -11.69 -9.04
C ALA A 149 5.96 -13.10 -8.92
N VAL A 150 4.64 -13.19 -8.89
CA VAL A 150 3.89 -14.45 -8.88
C VAL A 150 2.85 -14.41 -9.99
N LEU A 151 2.99 -15.31 -10.94
CA LEU A 151 1.99 -15.59 -11.95
C LEU A 151 1.09 -16.73 -11.46
N THR A 152 -0.14 -16.40 -11.10
CA THR A 152 -1.19 -17.37 -10.78
C THR A 152 -1.91 -17.73 -12.08
N ILE A 153 -1.76 -18.97 -12.56
CA ILE A 153 -2.27 -19.39 -13.87
C ILE A 153 -3.23 -20.59 -13.74
N PRO A 154 -4.42 -20.55 -14.33
CA PRO A 154 -5.35 -21.69 -14.37
C PRO A 154 -4.68 -22.94 -14.93
N LYS A 155 -4.92 -24.11 -14.33
CA LYS A 155 -4.35 -25.39 -14.82
C LYS A 155 -4.84 -25.76 -16.20
N ASN A 156 -6.09 -25.45 -16.51
CA ASN A 156 -6.74 -25.77 -17.77
C ASN A 156 -6.88 -24.52 -18.65
N GLY A 157 -6.95 -24.73 -19.96
CA GLY A 157 -7.13 -23.68 -20.95
C GLY A 157 -5.86 -23.19 -21.59
N THR A 158 -6.01 -22.69 -22.79
CA THR A 158 -5.04 -21.94 -23.60
C THR A 158 -5.71 -20.63 -24.02
N ASN A 159 -4.96 -19.66 -24.48
CA ASN A 159 -5.45 -18.33 -24.82
C ASN A 159 -6.22 -17.68 -23.64
N LEU A 160 -5.66 -17.81 -22.44
CA LEU A 160 -6.25 -17.30 -21.22
C LEU A 160 -6.19 -15.76 -21.19
N PRO A 161 -7.24 -15.08 -20.75
CA PRO A 161 -7.13 -13.68 -20.39
C PRO A 161 -6.21 -13.52 -19.18
N ALA A 162 -5.54 -12.38 -19.07
CA ALA A 162 -4.66 -12.11 -17.94
C ALA A 162 -4.89 -10.73 -17.35
N VAL A 163 -4.73 -10.63 -16.03
CA VAL A 163 -4.81 -9.38 -15.27
C VAL A 163 -3.48 -9.11 -14.59
N ILE A 164 -3.00 -7.86 -14.70
CA ILE A 164 -1.85 -7.37 -13.96
C ILE A 164 -2.37 -6.50 -12.81
N LEU A 165 -1.99 -6.81 -11.58
CA LEU A 165 -2.39 -6.05 -10.39
C LEU A 165 -1.39 -4.94 -10.11
N VAL A 166 -1.88 -3.70 -10.00
CA VAL A 166 -1.10 -2.49 -9.75
C VAL A 166 -1.47 -1.89 -8.40
N HIS A 167 -0.50 -1.82 -7.52
CA HIS A 167 -0.66 -1.46 -6.12
C HIS A 167 -1.09 -0.01 -5.89
N GLY A 168 -1.69 0.20 -4.72
CA GLY A 168 -1.90 1.51 -4.14
C GLY A 168 -0.60 2.25 -3.78
N SER A 169 -0.73 3.38 -3.09
CA SER A 169 0.40 4.17 -2.60
C SER A 169 1.18 3.43 -1.52
N GLY A 170 2.48 3.74 -1.42
CA GLY A 170 3.38 3.12 -0.45
C GLY A 170 4.10 1.87 -0.95
N PRO A 171 5.04 1.33 -0.14
CA PRO A 171 5.75 0.10 -0.45
C PRO A 171 4.88 -1.11 -0.13
N HIS A 172 4.72 -2.01 -1.10
CA HIS A 172 3.89 -3.21 -0.97
C HIS A 172 4.61 -4.45 -1.48
N ASP A 173 4.40 -5.58 -0.80
CA ASP A 173 4.73 -6.89 -1.32
C ASP A 173 3.76 -7.28 -2.45
N TRP A 174 4.00 -8.40 -3.11
CA TRP A 174 3.15 -8.88 -4.21
C TRP A 174 1.69 -9.19 -3.84
N ASP A 175 1.38 -9.36 -2.55
CA ASP A 175 0.02 -9.62 -2.04
C ASP A 175 -0.73 -8.33 -1.64
N GLU A 176 -0.05 -7.16 -1.69
CA GLU A 176 -0.53 -5.89 -1.10
C GLU A 176 -0.96 -6.11 0.36
N THR A 177 -0.07 -6.73 1.13
CA THR A 177 -0.36 -7.16 2.50
C THR A 177 -0.62 -5.96 3.41
N ILE A 178 -1.80 -5.93 4.02
CA ILE A 178 -2.23 -4.90 4.96
C ILE A 178 -2.74 -5.59 6.23
N GLY A 179 -1.96 -5.52 7.31
CA GLY A 179 -2.23 -6.31 8.51
C GLY A 179 -2.28 -7.82 8.19
N PRO A 180 -3.34 -8.54 8.57
CA PRO A 180 -3.53 -9.95 8.21
C PRO A 180 -4.05 -10.17 6.79
N ASN A 181 -4.45 -9.10 6.09
CA ASN A 181 -5.19 -9.16 4.84
C ASN A 181 -4.26 -9.14 3.61
N LYS A 182 -4.65 -9.83 2.56
CA LYS A 182 -3.89 -9.99 1.33
C LYS A 182 -4.77 -9.79 0.09
N PRO A 183 -5.24 -8.54 -0.15
CA PRO A 183 -6.23 -8.29 -1.20
C PRO A 183 -5.78 -8.75 -2.59
N PHE A 184 -4.51 -8.61 -2.94
CA PHE A 184 -4.03 -9.06 -4.25
C PHE A 184 -3.94 -10.58 -4.35
N LYS A 185 -3.71 -11.28 -3.25
CA LYS A 185 -3.81 -12.74 -3.24
C LYS A 185 -5.24 -13.22 -3.40
N ASP A 186 -6.19 -12.54 -2.73
CA ASP A 186 -7.62 -12.82 -2.86
C ASP A 186 -8.08 -12.65 -4.31
N LEU A 187 -7.72 -11.53 -4.95
CA LEU A 187 -8.00 -11.25 -6.36
C LEU A 187 -7.36 -12.31 -7.27
N ALA A 188 -6.07 -12.60 -7.08
CA ALA A 188 -5.35 -13.53 -7.94
C ALA A 188 -5.92 -14.94 -7.88
N TRP A 189 -6.16 -15.45 -6.68
CA TRP A 189 -6.70 -16.81 -6.51
C TRP A 189 -8.17 -16.91 -6.93
N GLY A 190 -8.95 -15.88 -6.62
CA GLY A 190 -10.35 -15.82 -7.00
C GLY A 190 -10.57 -15.77 -8.51
N LEU A 191 -9.79 -14.95 -9.22
CA LEU A 191 -9.85 -14.83 -10.69
C LEU A 191 -9.25 -16.07 -11.37
N ALA A 192 -8.17 -16.64 -10.85
CA ALA A 192 -7.59 -17.86 -11.41
C ALA A 192 -8.52 -19.07 -11.26
N THR A 193 -9.28 -19.15 -10.17
CA THR A 193 -10.36 -20.12 -10.01
C THR A 193 -11.39 -20.01 -11.12
N ARG A 194 -11.56 -18.81 -11.72
CA ARG A 194 -12.53 -18.50 -12.80
C ARG A 194 -11.89 -18.46 -14.19
N GLY A 195 -10.69 -19.01 -14.35
CA GLY A 195 -10.06 -19.15 -15.68
C GLY A 195 -9.29 -17.93 -16.17
N ILE A 196 -8.94 -16.99 -15.32
CA ILE A 196 -8.20 -15.77 -15.64
C ILE A 196 -6.82 -15.85 -14.99
N ALA A 197 -5.75 -15.70 -15.78
CA ALA A 197 -4.39 -15.62 -15.24
C ALA A 197 -4.18 -14.28 -14.54
N VAL A 198 -3.39 -14.25 -13.45
CA VAL A 198 -3.14 -13.02 -12.71
C VAL A 198 -1.66 -12.89 -12.37
N LEU A 199 -1.05 -11.77 -12.73
CA LEU A 199 0.28 -11.39 -12.31
C LEU A 199 0.20 -10.37 -11.16
N ARG A 200 0.89 -10.67 -10.07
CA ARG A 200 1.17 -9.75 -8.97
C ARG A 200 2.67 -9.72 -8.68
N TYR A 201 3.19 -8.59 -8.29
CA TYR A 201 4.64 -8.39 -8.08
C TYR A 201 4.88 -7.45 -6.89
N SER A 202 6.05 -7.53 -6.27
CA SER A 202 6.43 -6.60 -5.20
C SER A 202 6.90 -5.27 -5.77
N LYS A 203 6.43 -4.16 -5.19
CA LYS A 203 6.81 -2.81 -5.65
C LYS A 203 8.31 -2.56 -5.49
N ARG A 204 8.83 -1.70 -6.35
CA ARG A 204 10.22 -1.23 -6.29
C ARG A 204 10.55 -0.59 -4.94
N THR A 205 9.64 0.21 -4.40
CA THR A 205 9.77 0.85 -3.08
C THR A 205 9.82 -0.14 -1.92
N TRP A 206 9.22 -1.32 -2.07
CA TRP A 206 9.31 -2.43 -1.14
C TRP A 206 10.64 -3.20 -1.27
N CYS A 207 11.05 -3.50 -2.51
CA CYS A 207 12.22 -4.33 -2.76
C CYS A 207 13.55 -3.59 -2.52
N TYR A 208 13.57 -2.28 -2.79
CA TYR A 208 14.78 -1.46 -2.85
C TYR A 208 14.62 -0.13 -2.08
N PRO A 209 14.21 -0.15 -0.80
CA PRO A 209 13.89 1.07 -0.06
C PRO A 209 15.08 2.02 0.09
N ASN A 210 16.30 1.49 0.26
CA ASN A 210 17.51 2.31 0.41
C ASN A 210 17.94 2.95 -0.92
N GLU A 211 17.88 2.20 -2.02
CA GLU A 211 18.21 2.69 -3.35
C GLU A 211 17.22 3.76 -3.82
N VAL A 212 15.93 3.57 -3.51
CA VAL A 212 14.88 4.56 -3.77
C VAL A 212 15.13 5.82 -2.93
N ARG A 213 15.41 5.67 -1.62
CA ARG A 213 15.73 6.78 -0.72
C ARG A 213 16.91 7.61 -1.25
N ASN A 214 17.96 6.96 -1.73
CA ASN A 214 19.15 7.63 -2.26
C ASN A 214 18.90 8.36 -3.60
N LYS A 215 17.77 8.09 -4.25
CA LYS A 215 17.36 8.68 -5.53
C LYS A 215 16.13 9.58 -5.43
N LEU A 216 15.57 9.81 -4.25
CA LEU A 216 14.29 10.50 -4.08
C LEU A 216 14.17 11.81 -4.85
N LYS A 217 15.25 12.58 -4.97
CA LYS A 217 15.23 13.86 -5.71
C LYS A 217 14.93 13.72 -7.21
N ASP A 218 15.30 12.57 -7.81
CA ASP A 218 15.11 12.28 -9.24
C ASP A 218 14.06 11.19 -9.47
N PHE A 219 13.47 10.63 -8.40
CA PHE A 219 12.49 9.56 -8.43
C PHE A 219 11.11 10.12 -8.75
N THR A 220 10.42 9.54 -9.73
CA THR A 220 9.13 10.00 -10.22
C THR A 220 8.07 8.89 -10.15
N VAL A 221 6.82 9.23 -10.47
CA VAL A 221 5.73 8.24 -10.62
C VAL A 221 6.06 7.21 -11.71
N LYS A 222 6.77 7.64 -12.76
CA LYS A 222 7.25 6.75 -13.81
C LYS A 222 8.16 5.67 -13.23
N ASP A 223 9.11 6.06 -12.37
CA ASP A 223 10.02 5.12 -11.72
C ASP A 223 9.33 4.23 -10.69
N GLU A 224 8.35 4.77 -9.95
CA GLU A 224 7.68 4.02 -8.88
C GLU A 224 6.73 2.95 -9.42
N VAL A 225 6.00 3.25 -10.51
CA VAL A 225 4.87 2.43 -10.96
C VAL A 225 4.94 2.10 -12.45
N ILE A 226 5.05 3.11 -13.32
CA ILE A 226 4.76 2.94 -14.75
C ILE A 226 5.72 1.98 -15.42
N ASP A 227 7.04 2.15 -15.22
CA ASP A 227 8.05 1.30 -15.84
C ASP A 227 7.92 -0.17 -15.42
N ASP A 228 7.55 -0.40 -14.17
CA ASP A 228 7.41 -1.76 -13.64
C ASP A 228 6.14 -2.43 -14.18
N VAL A 229 5.05 -1.68 -14.36
CA VAL A 229 3.82 -2.21 -14.98
C VAL A 229 4.02 -2.54 -16.46
N ILE A 230 4.72 -1.69 -17.21
CA ILE A 230 5.06 -1.98 -18.62
C ILE A 230 5.91 -3.25 -18.72
N ALA A 231 6.89 -3.42 -17.83
CA ALA A 231 7.66 -4.67 -17.77
C ALA A 231 6.80 -5.89 -17.37
N ALA A 232 5.78 -5.69 -16.53
CA ALA A 232 4.82 -6.72 -16.16
C ALA A 232 3.92 -7.13 -17.35
N ILE A 233 3.45 -6.15 -18.13
CA ILE A 233 2.69 -6.39 -19.38
C ILE A 233 3.51 -7.21 -20.36
N ASP A 234 4.74 -6.79 -20.61
CA ASP A 234 5.71 -7.49 -21.47
C ASP A 234 5.97 -8.94 -21.03
N PHE A 235 6.09 -9.15 -19.70
CA PHE A 235 6.30 -10.48 -19.13
C PHE A 235 5.09 -11.39 -19.39
N VAL A 236 3.88 -10.88 -19.12
CA VAL A 236 2.63 -11.62 -19.32
C VAL A 236 2.38 -11.94 -20.78
N ALA A 237 2.63 -10.98 -21.69
CA ALA A 237 2.43 -11.14 -23.13
C ALA A 237 3.30 -12.23 -23.77
N ARG A 238 4.42 -12.62 -23.12
CA ARG A 238 5.32 -13.69 -23.57
C ARG A 238 4.94 -15.08 -23.07
N GLN A 239 3.92 -15.19 -22.23
CA GLN A 239 3.52 -16.49 -21.67
C GLN A 239 2.68 -17.29 -22.68
N ASN A 240 3.15 -18.49 -23.05
CA ASN A 240 2.54 -19.30 -24.11
C ASN A 240 1.07 -19.64 -23.95
N ARG A 241 0.53 -19.60 -22.73
CA ARG A 241 -0.86 -19.94 -22.42
C ARG A 241 -1.76 -18.72 -22.32
N ILE A 242 -1.19 -17.51 -22.38
CA ILE A 242 -1.93 -16.25 -22.26
C ILE A 242 -2.20 -15.67 -23.65
N ASP A 243 -3.40 -15.20 -23.87
CA ASP A 243 -3.74 -14.41 -25.04
C ASP A 243 -3.22 -12.98 -24.87
N ARG A 244 -2.21 -12.63 -25.64
CA ARG A 244 -1.60 -11.30 -25.59
C ARG A 244 -2.55 -10.16 -25.98
N HIS A 245 -3.68 -10.46 -26.59
CA HIS A 245 -4.73 -9.47 -26.96
C HIS A 245 -5.80 -9.35 -25.89
N ARG A 246 -5.70 -10.13 -24.80
CA ARG A 246 -6.64 -10.10 -23.66
C ARG A 246 -5.90 -9.87 -22.34
N ILE A 247 -5.05 -8.86 -22.33
CA ILE A 247 -4.31 -8.40 -21.13
C ILE A 247 -5.02 -7.19 -20.54
N PHE A 248 -5.35 -7.27 -19.26
CA PHE A 248 -6.03 -6.24 -18.51
C PHE A 248 -5.15 -5.70 -17.39
N VAL A 249 -5.31 -4.43 -17.03
CA VAL A 249 -4.66 -3.83 -15.87
C VAL A 249 -5.72 -3.51 -14.82
N LEU A 250 -5.57 -4.08 -13.63
CA LEU A 250 -6.37 -3.74 -12.45
C LEU A 250 -5.49 -2.92 -11.50
N GLY A 251 -5.84 -1.65 -11.31
CA GLY A 251 -5.19 -0.79 -10.35
C GLY A 251 -6.04 -0.60 -9.10
N HIS A 252 -5.44 -0.76 -7.93
CA HIS A 252 -6.04 -0.44 -6.64
C HIS A 252 -5.59 0.95 -6.19
N SER A 253 -6.53 1.78 -5.72
CA SER A 253 -6.23 3.10 -5.13
C SER A 253 -5.37 3.96 -6.07
N PHE A 254 -4.15 4.32 -5.68
CA PHE A 254 -3.18 5.04 -6.51
C PHE A 254 -2.87 4.31 -7.84
N GLY A 255 -2.77 2.97 -7.82
CA GLY A 255 -2.63 2.18 -9.04
C GLY A 255 -3.84 2.31 -9.97
N GLY A 256 -5.04 2.42 -9.40
CA GLY A 256 -6.27 2.70 -10.14
C GLY A 256 -6.30 4.09 -10.76
N MET A 257 -5.83 5.11 -10.02
CA MET A 257 -5.62 6.45 -10.56
C MET A 257 -4.69 6.44 -11.79
N LEU A 258 -3.64 5.61 -11.76
CA LEU A 258 -2.64 5.54 -12.82
C LEU A 258 -3.02 4.61 -13.99
N ALA A 259 -4.00 3.73 -13.83
CA ALA A 259 -4.39 2.76 -14.86
C ALA A 259 -4.73 3.40 -16.22
N PRO A 260 -5.45 4.55 -16.31
CA PRO A 260 -5.64 5.24 -17.59
C PRO A 260 -4.31 5.69 -18.23
N ARG A 261 -3.36 6.20 -17.45
CA ARG A 261 -2.02 6.61 -17.94
C ARG A 261 -1.21 5.40 -18.43
N ILE A 262 -1.29 4.27 -17.74
CA ILE A 262 -0.64 3.02 -18.16
C ILE A 262 -1.20 2.59 -19.53
N ALA A 263 -2.51 2.58 -19.70
CA ALA A 263 -3.16 2.19 -20.94
C ALA A 263 -2.83 3.11 -22.14
N THR A 264 -2.47 4.37 -21.90
CA THR A 264 -1.98 5.25 -22.99
C THR A 264 -0.56 4.93 -23.43
N GLN A 265 0.24 4.24 -22.60
CA GLN A 265 1.63 3.91 -22.90
C GLN A 265 1.83 2.52 -23.51
N ASP A 266 0.85 1.62 -23.34
CA ASP A 266 0.91 0.28 -23.89
C ASP A 266 -0.43 -0.13 -24.51
N THR A 267 -0.46 -0.19 -25.83
CA THR A 267 -1.66 -0.52 -26.62
C THR A 267 -2.05 -2.01 -26.56
N THR A 268 -1.25 -2.87 -25.94
CA THR A 268 -1.62 -4.26 -25.67
C THR A 268 -2.63 -4.41 -24.55
N VAL A 269 -2.82 -3.36 -23.73
CA VAL A 269 -3.84 -3.32 -22.69
C VAL A 269 -5.23 -3.30 -23.31
N ARG A 270 -5.97 -4.41 -23.15
CA ARG A 270 -7.30 -4.61 -23.71
C ARG A 270 -8.40 -3.89 -22.93
N GLY A 271 -8.19 -3.65 -21.64
CA GLY A 271 -9.11 -2.95 -20.76
C GLY A 271 -8.49 -2.67 -19.39
N ILE A 272 -9.09 -1.74 -18.65
CA ILE A 272 -8.62 -1.35 -17.32
C ILE A 272 -9.71 -1.48 -16.28
N ILE A 273 -9.31 -1.84 -15.06
CA ILE A 273 -10.20 -1.96 -13.90
C ILE A 273 -9.67 -1.01 -12.82
N LEU A 274 -10.50 -0.05 -12.45
CA LEU A 274 -10.21 0.97 -11.45
C LEU A 274 -10.89 0.57 -10.14
N MET A 275 -10.11 0.08 -9.19
CA MET A 275 -10.59 -0.42 -7.90
C MET A 275 -10.27 0.59 -6.80
N ALA A 276 -11.29 1.25 -6.22
CA ALA A 276 -11.13 2.35 -5.26
C ALA A 276 -10.14 3.43 -5.76
N ALA A 277 -10.25 3.78 -7.04
CA ALA A 277 -9.31 4.69 -7.70
C ALA A 277 -9.65 6.15 -7.40
N ASN A 278 -8.67 6.90 -6.88
CA ASN A 278 -8.87 8.33 -6.72
C ASN A 278 -8.89 9.05 -8.07
N SER A 279 -9.86 9.95 -8.22
CA SER A 279 -10.03 10.82 -9.39
C SER A 279 -9.47 12.22 -9.14
N ARG A 280 -9.35 12.59 -7.87
CA ARG A 280 -8.79 13.86 -7.39
C ARG A 280 -7.30 13.70 -7.06
N ASP A 281 -6.62 14.82 -6.85
CA ASP A 281 -5.21 14.81 -6.50
C ASP A 281 -4.96 14.19 -5.12
N LEU A 282 -3.88 13.42 -5.02
CA LEU A 282 -3.50 12.68 -3.82
C LEU A 282 -3.31 13.57 -2.60
N LEU A 283 -2.86 14.82 -2.78
CA LEU A 283 -2.61 15.77 -1.69
C LEU A 283 -3.91 16.22 -1.02
N THR A 284 -4.98 16.40 -1.79
CA THR A 284 -6.32 16.69 -1.25
C THR A 284 -6.83 15.50 -0.43
N LEU A 285 -6.71 14.28 -0.96
CA LEU A 285 -7.14 13.08 -0.25
C LEU A 285 -6.38 12.88 1.06
N MET A 286 -5.08 13.16 1.09
CA MET A 286 -4.28 13.07 2.32
C MET A 286 -4.85 13.93 3.45
N ILE A 287 -5.26 15.17 3.17
CA ILE A 287 -5.86 16.06 4.16
C ILE A 287 -7.21 15.50 4.62
N GLU A 288 -8.05 15.07 3.69
CA GLU A 288 -9.37 14.53 4.00
C GLU A 288 -9.27 13.25 4.85
N GLN A 289 -8.35 12.36 4.54
CA GLN A 289 -8.09 11.14 5.31
C GLN A 289 -7.65 11.46 6.73
N VAL A 290 -6.67 12.35 6.90
CA VAL A 290 -6.18 12.74 8.23
C VAL A 290 -7.32 13.38 9.05
N ARG A 291 -8.09 14.27 8.44
CA ARG A 291 -9.24 14.90 9.11
C ARG A 291 -10.32 13.88 9.48
N TYR A 292 -10.71 13.00 8.54
CA TYR A 292 -11.71 11.95 8.79
C TYR A 292 -11.35 11.09 10.00
N ILE A 293 -10.09 10.76 10.10
CA ILE A 293 -9.58 9.88 11.12
C ILE A 293 -9.53 10.61 12.47
N ALA A 294 -9.04 11.85 12.49
CA ALA A 294 -9.06 12.70 13.70
C ALA A 294 -10.49 12.96 14.23
N GLU A 295 -11.48 12.98 13.35
CA GLU A 295 -12.89 13.18 13.71
C GLU A 295 -13.63 11.89 14.13
N LEU A 296 -12.98 10.73 14.16
CA LEU A 296 -13.65 9.45 14.48
C LEU A 296 -14.20 9.37 15.90
N ASP A 297 -13.54 10.00 16.87
CA ASP A 297 -14.02 10.08 18.25
C ASP A 297 -15.03 11.21 18.48
N GLY A 298 -15.33 12.01 17.45
CA GLY A 298 -16.29 13.10 17.45
C GLY A 298 -15.74 14.42 17.99
N LYS A 299 -14.42 14.55 18.17
CA LYS A 299 -13.74 15.77 18.65
C LYS A 299 -12.42 15.93 17.91
N LEU A 300 -12.09 17.19 17.61
CA LEU A 300 -10.74 17.58 17.19
C LEU A 300 -10.03 18.23 18.36
N ASP A 301 -8.96 17.61 18.82
CA ASP A 301 -8.14 18.23 19.86
C ASP A 301 -7.14 19.24 19.26
N THR A 302 -6.44 19.96 20.15
CA THR A 302 -5.50 21.01 19.73
C THR A 302 -4.29 20.46 18.97
N ASN A 303 -3.87 19.23 19.25
CA ASN A 303 -2.72 18.61 18.58
C ASN A 303 -3.12 18.14 17.18
N GLU A 304 -4.26 17.48 17.05
CA GLU A 304 -4.84 17.08 15.76
C GLU A 304 -5.06 18.26 14.83
N LEU A 305 -5.60 19.37 15.36
CA LEU A 305 -5.74 20.61 14.58
C LEU A 305 -4.39 21.13 14.08
N ARG A 306 -3.35 21.14 14.93
CA ARG A 306 -2.00 21.55 14.51
C ARG A 306 -1.40 20.64 13.46
N GLU A 307 -1.62 19.34 13.56
CA GLU A 307 -1.16 18.36 12.56
C GLU A 307 -1.84 18.55 11.22
N ILE A 308 -3.16 18.75 11.22
CA ILE A 308 -3.92 19.05 10.00
C ILE A 308 -3.43 20.38 9.37
N GLU A 309 -3.21 21.41 10.18
CA GLU A 309 -2.69 22.69 9.69
C GLU A 309 -1.26 22.59 9.14
N ASP A 310 -0.39 21.78 9.78
CA ASP A 310 0.97 21.54 9.27
C ASP A 310 0.95 20.77 7.94
N LEU A 311 0.10 19.75 7.85
CA LEU A 311 -0.11 19.02 6.60
C LEU A 311 -0.64 19.96 5.51
N GLN A 312 -1.63 20.81 5.84
CA GLN A 312 -2.18 21.78 4.89
C GLN A 312 -1.10 22.75 4.38
N ARG A 313 -0.23 23.28 5.25
CA ARG A 313 0.90 24.14 4.84
C ARG A 313 1.84 23.42 3.87
N LYS A 314 2.16 22.15 4.14
CA LYS A 314 3.01 21.35 3.25
C LYS A 314 2.34 21.09 1.90
N VAL A 315 1.06 20.76 1.90
CA VAL A 315 0.25 20.57 0.69
C VAL A 315 0.17 21.85 -0.13
N ASP A 316 -0.11 23.00 0.50
CA ASP A 316 -0.17 24.29 -0.17
C ASP A 316 1.19 24.67 -0.83
N LYS A 317 2.29 24.40 -0.14
CA LYS A 317 3.64 24.58 -0.64
C LYS A 317 3.89 23.73 -1.90
N ILE A 318 3.46 22.46 -1.87
CA ILE A 318 3.58 21.54 -3.01
C ILE A 318 2.68 22.02 -4.17
N LYS A 319 1.40 22.30 -3.91
CA LYS A 319 0.44 22.73 -4.95
C LYS A 319 0.86 24.02 -5.66
N ARG A 320 1.58 24.91 -4.95
CA ARG A 320 2.19 26.12 -5.52
C ARG A 320 3.56 25.89 -6.14
N LEU A 321 4.06 24.64 -6.11
CA LEU A 321 5.40 24.25 -6.56
C LEU A 321 6.55 25.05 -5.94
N GLN A 322 6.35 25.52 -4.71
CA GLN A 322 7.30 26.31 -3.93
C GLN A 322 8.34 25.42 -3.23
N LEU A 323 8.78 24.36 -3.91
CA LEU A 323 9.80 23.44 -3.46
C LEU A 323 11.15 23.79 -4.09
N LYS A 324 12.22 23.69 -3.30
CA LYS A 324 13.58 23.70 -3.85
C LYS A 324 13.81 22.43 -4.69
N PRO A 325 14.74 22.44 -5.65
CA PRO A 325 14.98 21.28 -6.54
C PRO A 325 15.29 19.97 -5.81
N ASP A 326 15.99 20.06 -4.66
CA ASP A 326 16.44 18.91 -3.85
C ASP A 326 15.60 18.72 -2.57
N GLU A 327 14.55 19.50 -2.40
CA GLU A 327 13.70 19.43 -1.22
C GLU A 327 12.71 18.24 -1.32
N ILE A 328 12.70 17.41 -0.30
CA ILE A 328 11.74 16.32 -0.14
C ILE A 328 10.66 16.76 0.83
N VAL A 329 9.42 16.82 0.37
CA VAL A 329 8.25 17.14 1.18
C VAL A 329 7.19 16.07 0.97
N LEU A 330 6.58 15.60 2.06
CA LEU A 330 5.64 14.48 2.05
C LEU A 330 6.20 13.25 1.31
N GLY A 331 7.50 12.96 1.54
CA GLY A 331 8.19 11.77 1.02
C GLY A 331 8.60 11.82 -0.45
N ALA A 332 8.32 12.91 -1.18
CA ALA A 332 8.64 12.98 -2.61
C ALA A 332 9.27 14.32 -3.02
N SER A 333 9.93 14.31 -4.18
CA SER A 333 10.60 15.46 -4.76
C SER A 333 9.61 16.40 -5.46
N LYS A 334 10.11 17.57 -5.84
CA LYS A 334 9.36 18.50 -6.68
C LYS A 334 8.93 17.87 -8.00
N ALA A 335 9.81 17.11 -8.65
CA ALA A 335 9.51 16.44 -9.93
C ALA A 335 8.37 15.42 -9.81
N TYR A 336 8.38 14.63 -8.75
CA TYR A 336 7.32 13.67 -8.46
C TYR A 336 5.95 14.37 -8.28
N TRP A 337 5.91 15.43 -7.44
CA TRP A 337 4.68 16.15 -7.18
C TRP A 337 4.17 16.91 -8.40
N GLN A 338 5.08 17.49 -9.20
CA GLN A 338 4.72 18.15 -10.46
C GLN A 338 4.05 17.17 -11.42
N ASP A 339 4.64 15.97 -11.61
CA ASP A 339 4.09 14.92 -12.48
C ASP A 339 2.67 14.51 -12.05
N LEU A 340 2.44 14.38 -10.72
CA LEU A 340 1.10 14.06 -10.20
C LEU A 340 0.10 15.21 -10.33
N LEU A 341 0.51 16.46 -10.13
CA LEU A 341 -0.37 17.63 -10.23
C LEU A 341 -0.79 17.90 -11.67
N ASP A 342 0.09 17.61 -12.63
CA ASP A 342 -0.18 17.77 -14.07
C ASP A 342 -1.08 16.63 -14.60
N TYR A 343 -1.10 15.49 -13.94
CA TYR A 343 -1.90 14.35 -14.36
C TYR A 343 -3.37 14.48 -13.96
N LYS A 344 -4.28 14.33 -14.93
CA LYS A 344 -5.74 14.39 -14.74
C LYS A 344 -6.37 13.06 -15.16
N PRO A 345 -6.54 12.11 -14.24
CA PRO A 345 -6.90 10.72 -14.56
C PRO A 345 -8.23 10.60 -15.31
N VAL A 346 -9.24 11.37 -14.92
CA VAL A 346 -10.56 11.37 -15.58
C VAL A 346 -10.47 11.87 -17.02
N GLU A 347 -9.69 12.94 -17.26
CA GLU A 347 -9.53 13.49 -18.60
C GLU A 347 -8.76 12.54 -19.53
N VAL A 348 -7.78 11.81 -18.99
CA VAL A 348 -7.08 10.76 -19.75
C VAL A 348 -8.01 9.60 -20.05
N ALA A 349 -8.80 9.14 -19.07
CA ALA A 349 -9.79 8.07 -19.25
C ALA A 349 -10.86 8.41 -20.29
N LYS A 350 -11.26 9.69 -20.40
CA LYS A 350 -12.19 10.15 -21.45
C LYS A 350 -11.68 9.89 -22.87
N GLN A 351 -10.35 9.89 -23.06
CA GLN A 351 -9.72 9.71 -24.38
C GLN A 351 -9.53 8.23 -24.75
N LEU A 352 -9.72 7.31 -23.80
CA LEU A 352 -9.53 5.87 -24.04
C LEU A 352 -10.78 5.25 -24.70
N ASP A 353 -10.56 4.47 -25.74
CA ASP A 353 -11.62 3.68 -26.40
C ASP A 353 -11.70 2.24 -25.89
N ILE A 354 -10.77 1.82 -25.04
CA ILE A 354 -10.78 0.49 -24.42
C ILE A 354 -11.83 0.39 -23.31
N PRO A 355 -12.33 -0.81 -23.00
CA PRO A 355 -13.25 -1.04 -21.89
C PRO A 355 -12.68 -0.61 -20.53
N ILE A 356 -13.51 0.04 -19.71
CA ILE A 356 -13.17 0.52 -18.36
C ILE A 356 -14.21 0.02 -17.37
N LEU A 357 -13.79 -0.67 -16.33
CA LEU A 357 -14.61 -1.05 -15.18
C LEU A 357 -14.19 -0.25 -13.95
N ILE A 358 -15.14 0.44 -13.31
CA ILE A 358 -14.88 1.28 -12.14
C ILE A 358 -15.64 0.71 -10.95
N LEU A 359 -14.88 0.32 -9.92
CA LEU A 359 -15.38 -0.33 -8.71
C LEU A 359 -15.15 0.58 -7.50
N GLN A 360 -16.20 0.73 -6.65
CA GLN A 360 -16.13 1.56 -5.46
C GLN A 360 -16.77 0.89 -4.25
N GLY A 361 -16.07 0.93 -3.10
CA GLY A 361 -16.63 0.60 -1.80
C GLY A 361 -17.40 1.80 -1.23
N GLY A 362 -18.66 1.60 -0.81
CA GLY A 362 -19.49 2.69 -0.28
C GLY A 362 -19.06 3.15 1.11
N ARG A 363 -18.29 2.35 1.84
CA ARG A 363 -17.72 2.66 3.16
C ARG A 363 -16.25 3.12 3.09
N ASP A 364 -15.73 3.32 1.90
CA ASP A 364 -14.35 3.78 1.70
C ASP A 364 -14.18 5.22 2.17
N TYR A 365 -13.33 5.42 3.20
CA TYR A 365 -13.00 6.75 3.71
C TYR A 365 -11.71 7.31 3.10
N GLN A 366 -10.91 6.48 2.44
CA GLN A 366 -9.64 6.90 1.83
C GLN A 366 -9.87 7.50 0.44
N VAL A 367 -10.67 6.82 -0.38
CA VAL A 367 -11.15 7.30 -1.66
C VAL A 367 -12.67 7.31 -1.61
N THR A 368 -13.23 8.49 -1.46
CA THR A 368 -14.64 8.64 -1.08
C THR A 368 -15.60 8.57 -2.27
N MET A 369 -16.89 8.57 -1.97
CA MET A 369 -17.93 8.67 -2.99
C MET A 369 -17.83 9.94 -3.87
N GLU A 370 -17.04 10.94 -3.44
CA GLU A 370 -16.77 12.12 -4.26
C GLU A 370 -15.91 11.75 -5.47
N ASP A 371 -14.88 10.95 -5.26
CA ASP A 371 -14.05 10.42 -6.35
C ASP A 371 -14.87 9.56 -7.31
N PHE A 372 -15.74 8.70 -6.77
CA PHE A 372 -16.60 7.87 -7.59
C PHE A 372 -17.57 8.70 -8.46
N ARG A 373 -18.15 9.77 -7.91
CA ARG A 373 -19.01 10.69 -8.70
C ARG A 373 -18.24 11.39 -9.82
N LEU A 374 -16.99 11.75 -9.61
CA LEU A 374 -16.15 12.30 -10.66
C LEU A 374 -15.85 11.27 -11.75
N TRP A 375 -15.58 10.03 -11.39
CA TRP A 375 -15.50 8.94 -12.39
C TRP A 375 -16.82 8.74 -13.14
N GLN A 376 -17.98 8.90 -12.51
CA GLN A 376 -19.29 8.78 -13.13
C GLN A 376 -19.54 9.84 -14.21
N THR A 377 -18.74 10.90 -14.30
CA THR A 377 -18.77 11.84 -15.43
C THR A 377 -18.38 11.19 -16.76
N LEU A 378 -17.85 9.96 -16.75
CA LEU A 378 -17.61 9.12 -17.93
C LEU A 378 -18.86 8.33 -18.37
N GLY A 379 -20.02 8.51 -17.72
CA GLY A 379 -21.20 7.68 -17.89
C GLY A 379 -21.80 7.67 -19.30
N ASP A 380 -21.49 8.67 -20.12
CA ASP A 380 -21.94 8.73 -21.52
C ASP A 380 -21.11 7.84 -22.46
N LYS A 381 -19.99 7.29 -21.98
CA LYS A 381 -19.14 6.39 -22.78
C LYS A 381 -19.67 4.95 -22.74
N PRO A 382 -19.93 4.31 -23.87
CA PRO A 382 -20.50 2.96 -23.92
C PRO A 382 -19.53 1.88 -23.45
N ASN A 383 -18.24 2.20 -23.37
CA ASN A 383 -17.18 1.29 -22.93
C ASN A 383 -16.83 1.43 -21.42
N VAL A 384 -17.64 2.17 -20.64
CA VAL A 384 -17.41 2.38 -19.20
C VAL A 384 -18.53 1.76 -18.38
N GLU A 385 -18.17 0.91 -17.42
CA GLU A 385 -19.10 0.30 -16.46
C GLU A 385 -18.74 0.71 -15.03
N PHE A 386 -19.76 0.87 -14.18
CA PHE A 386 -19.63 1.26 -12.78
C PHE A 386 -20.27 0.22 -11.87
N LYS A 387 -19.58 -0.11 -10.77
CA LYS A 387 -20.10 -0.94 -9.69
C LYS A 387 -19.85 -0.28 -8.34
N LEU A 388 -20.92 -0.09 -7.59
CA LEU A 388 -20.88 0.38 -6.21
C LEU A 388 -21.23 -0.76 -5.26
N TYR A 389 -20.41 -0.94 -4.23
CA TYR A 389 -20.62 -1.95 -3.16
C TYR A 389 -20.83 -1.23 -1.82
N PRO A 390 -22.06 -0.94 -1.41
CA PRO A 390 -22.35 -0.07 -0.27
C PRO A 390 -21.74 -0.52 1.06
N GLY A 391 -21.59 -1.83 1.27
CA GLY A 391 -21.07 -2.41 2.51
C GLY A 391 -19.57 -2.61 2.56
N LEU A 392 -18.80 -2.26 1.48
CA LEU A 392 -17.38 -2.54 1.40
C LEU A 392 -16.54 -1.30 1.70
N ASN A 393 -15.40 -1.52 2.34
CA ASN A 393 -14.38 -0.51 2.63
C ASN A 393 -13.36 -0.37 1.48
N HIS A 394 -12.26 0.36 1.69
CA HIS A 394 -11.20 0.60 0.70
C HIS A 394 -10.57 -0.68 0.13
N LEU A 395 -10.46 -1.73 0.95
CA LEU A 395 -9.92 -3.04 0.53
C LEU A 395 -11.01 -3.98 -0.03
N PHE A 396 -12.21 -3.48 -0.28
CA PHE A 396 -13.37 -4.25 -0.73
C PHE A 396 -13.74 -5.40 0.22
N MET A 397 -13.58 -5.16 1.52
CA MET A 397 -13.95 -6.06 2.60
C MET A 397 -15.20 -5.56 3.30
N TYR A 398 -16.06 -6.48 3.74
CA TYR A 398 -17.28 -6.12 4.46
C TYR A 398 -16.98 -5.53 5.83
N GLY A 399 -17.80 -4.58 6.24
CA GLY A 399 -17.81 -4.01 7.58
C GLY A 399 -19.14 -3.33 7.89
N GLU A 400 -19.29 -2.83 9.11
CA GLU A 400 -20.50 -2.17 9.58
C GLU A 400 -20.20 -0.73 10.04
N GLY A 401 -21.17 0.16 9.87
CA GLY A 401 -21.05 1.55 10.29
C GLY A 401 -19.98 2.33 9.52
N LYS A 402 -19.37 3.31 10.18
CA LYS A 402 -18.24 4.07 9.62
C LYS A 402 -17.00 3.18 9.53
N SER A 403 -16.33 3.19 8.39
CA SER A 403 -15.06 2.47 8.25
C SER A 403 -13.96 3.14 9.07
N THR A 404 -13.14 2.35 9.73
CA THR A 404 -12.02 2.81 10.55
C THR A 404 -10.74 2.08 10.17
N PRO A 405 -9.56 2.66 10.45
CA PRO A 405 -8.29 1.98 10.24
C PRO A 405 -8.18 0.62 10.91
N ASP A 406 -8.84 0.43 12.06
CA ASP A 406 -8.81 -0.83 12.82
C ASP A 406 -9.43 -2.01 12.06
N GLU A 407 -10.31 -1.74 11.09
CA GLU A 407 -10.89 -2.79 10.23
C GLU A 407 -9.81 -3.54 9.46
N TYR A 408 -8.74 -2.86 9.05
CA TYR A 408 -7.66 -3.46 8.26
C TYR A 408 -6.79 -4.43 9.07
N PHE A 409 -6.90 -4.42 10.41
CA PHE A 409 -6.19 -5.36 11.30
C PHE A 409 -7.03 -6.58 11.67
N LYS A 410 -8.29 -6.64 11.24
CA LYS A 410 -9.14 -7.81 11.39
C LYS A 410 -8.99 -8.69 10.16
N PRO A 411 -8.81 -10.03 10.32
CA PRO A 411 -8.77 -10.94 9.18
C PRO A 411 -10.06 -10.84 8.36
N ALA A 412 -9.93 -10.56 7.08
CA ALA A 412 -11.02 -10.48 6.13
C ALA A 412 -10.53 -10.77 4.72
N HIS A 413 -11.44 -10.83 3.75
CA HIS A 413 -11.14 -11.09 2.34
C HIS A 413 -11.90 -10.11 1.45
N VAL A 414 -11.33 -9.86 0.27
CA VAL A 414 -12.07 -9.20 -0.81
C VAL A 414 -13.38 -9.95 -1.04
N ALA A 415 -14.50 -9.23 -1.09
CA ALA A 415 -15.83 -9.83 -1.22
C ALA A 415 -15.93 -10.67 -2.51
N GLY A 416 -16.47 -11.89 -2.40
CA GLY A 416 -16.59 -12.80 -3.53
C GLY A 416 -17.38 -12.22 -4.72
N GLN A 417 -18.34 -11.33 -4.46
CA GLN A 417 -19.08 -10.63 -5.50
C GLN A 417 -18.17 -9.72 -6.35
N VAL A 418 -17.17 -9.08 -5.75
CA VAL A 418 -16.19 -8.24 -6.50
C VAL A 418 -15.40 -9.11 -7.47
N ILE A 419 -14.93 -10.27 -6.99
CA ILE A 419 -14.21 -11.24 -7.82
C ILE A 419 -15.09 -11.72 -9.00
N GLU A 420 -16.35 -12.01 -8.73
CA GLU A 420 -17.31 -12.47 -9.73
C GLU A 420 -17.61 -11.40 -10.78
N ASP A 421 -17.87 -10.17 -10.34
CA ASP A 421 -18.12 -9.04 -11.22
C ASP A 421 -16.95 -8.75 -12.16
N ILE A 422 -15.70 -8.79 -11.63
CA ILE A 422 -14.49 -8.62 -12.43
C ILE A 422 -14.36 -9.77 -13.45
N ALA A 423 -14.52 -11.02 -13.01
CA ALA A 423 -14.39 -12.17 -13.90
C ALA A 423 -15.43 -12.14 -15.01
N ASN A 424 -16.68 -11.87 -14.68
CA ASN A 424 -17.78 -11.77 -15.65
C ASN A 424 -17.54 -10.63 -16.66
N TRP A 425 -17.00 -9.49 -16.19
CA TRP A 425 -16.67 -8.37 -17.08
C TRP A 425 -15.56 -8.75 -18.07
N ILE A 426 -14.44 -9.36 -17.59
CA ILE A 426 -13.34 -9.79 -18.45
C ILE A 426 -13.80 -10.83 -19.48
N HIS A 427 -14.65 -11.78 -19.08
CA HIS A 427 -15.13 -12.82 -20.00
C HIS A 427 -16.11 -12.30 -21.08
N ARG A 428 -16.73 -11.14 -20.87
CA ARG A 428 -17.60 -10.50 -21.89
C ARG A 428 -16.80 -9.70 -22.92
N ILE A 429 -15.55 -9.40 -22.63
CA ILE A 429 -14.69 -8.64 -23.54
C ILE A 429 -13.91 -9.61 -24.41
N ASP A 430 -14.23 -9.62 -25.70
CA ASP A 430 -13.60 -10.45 -26.73
C ASP A 430 -12.22 -9.93 -27.16
#